data_866d64c218bc167cdbaee2522d09e026
#
_entry.id   866d64c218bc167cdbaee2522d09e026
#
_cell.length_a   1.000
_cell.length_b   1.000
_cell.length_c   1.000
_cell.angle_alpha   90.00
_cell.angle_beta   90.00
_cell.angle_gamma   90.00
#
_symmetry.space_group_name_H-M   'P 1'
#
loop_
_entity.id
_entity.type
_entity.pdbx_description
1 polymer ?
#
loop_
_entity_poly.entity_id
_entity_poly.type
_entity_poly.pdbx_seq_one_letter_code
_entity_poly.pdbx_strand_id
1 'polypeptide(L)'
;MDFDESDIDVFVGKNASGKSNLFEAIVEIFRHIDQFEQEGNTIIYDYGISYEIDHVITKIEWNGGRLLINGTEGHRKLNKLPFPDNILIYYTGHNTTISGLIDRYREIFQRKIKGAGFSDSRKFIGIGSSYKNLLLSLIISQRDGSPAREYILNKLKIGKLGITIPGTKNVTEPVIRLRLNRPEYAMNKANFNIKINDKTDRYWKVEGIAKVFLDELTQCSWDNAEQLSINEGYFQDGDYYILLISIKKMQDLFENRWGDLFLQFDSLDVLGMLADITVPLRLTSDIEGDIGTFSDGQFQSVYIYSIAEFFKNRNCVTLLDEPDAFLHPEWQHQFINQVRDISPVTLHKNHILLTTHSASTIASFSQEDIKIISSEENKTNICKTNKSEVIRDLSSGLISFSETEARLVLNQFLKTSSGNVLFTEGVTDEIILSTAWSKLNPNRPCPFGIQNAFDRNFLRVLFSRDDLKVNFPERKMFALFDFDDAYNDWKGLKGQGLIDNPYYGLAKKLNYEHHYALLLPVPKDTGIRDQVIDEYNVAWGARGGSHLSIELLFYKENVLEKWFSKRSVLGGGSIIEFVGDKAEFAKKIVPTLSVESFEIFRTLFDFVEDKCSCD
;
A
#
# COMPACT_ATOMS: atom_id res chain seq x y z
N MET A 1 -15.42 10.26 11.30
CA MET A 1 -14.48 10.07 10.19
C MET A 1 -15.26 10.38 8.94
N ASP A 2 -14.92 11.45 8.26
CA ASP A 2 -15.59 11.81 7.03
C ASP A 2 -14.68 11.38 5.87
N PHE A 3 -15.25 10.53 5.00
CA PHE A 3 -14.63 10.19 3.72
C PHE A 3 -15.14 11.21 2.72
N ASP A 4 -14.24 11.91 2.06
CA ASP A 4 -14.61 12.76 0.93
C ASP A 4 -15.02 11.90 -0.27
N GLU A 5 -15.43 12.52 -1.37
CA GLU A 5 -15.85 11.88 -2.63
C GLU A 5 -14.71 11.09 -3.33
N SER A 6 -13.73 10.60 -2.57
CA SER A 6 -12.62 9.82 -3.10
C SER A 6 -13.03 8.34 -3.16
N ASP A 7 -12.80 7.73 -4.29
CA ASP A 7 -13.10 6.30 -4.50
C ASP A 7 -12.06 5.38 -3.85
N ILE A 8 -10.91 5.94 -3.43
CA ILE A 8 -9.80 5.21 -2.80
C ILE A 8 -9.27 6.03 -1.61
N ASP A 9 -9.37 5.48 -0.41
CA ASP A 9 -8.78 6.03 0.80
C ASP A 9 -7.59 5.20 1.28
N VAL A 10 -6.49 5.88 1.60
CA VAL A 10 -5.25 5.23 2.05
C VAL A 10 -5.00 5.53 3.51
N PHE A 11 -4.94 4.48 4.30
CA PHE A 11 -4.61 4.56 5.72
C PHE A 11 -3.15 4.19 5.96
N VAL A 12 -2.45 5.11 6.55
CA VAL A 12 -1.03 4.98 6.83
C VAL A 12 -0.77 5.08 8.31
N GLY A 13 0.17 4.28 8.80
CA GLY A 13 0.55 4.34 10.21
C GLY A 13 1.64 3.35 10.54
N LYS A 14 2.34 3.58 11.65
CA LYS A 14 3.36 2.65 12.16
C LYS A 14 2.74 1.29 12.47
N ASN A 15 3.58 0.26 12.59
CA ASN A 15 3.11 -1.04 13.07
C ASN A 15 2.43 -0.88 14.43
N ALA A 16 1.35 -1.62 14.65
CA ALA A 16 0.49 -1.53 15.83
C ALA A 16 -0.27 -0.19 16.02
N SER A 17 -0.39 0.66 14.99
CA SER A 17 -1.18 1.91 15.06
C SER A 17 -2.70 1.70 15.03
N GLY A 18 -3.18 0.47 14.78
CA GLY A 18 -4.60 0.15 14.70
C GLY A 18 -5.17 0.09 13.28
N LYS A 19 -4.34 0.03 12.23
CA LYS A 19 -4.80 -0.07 10.83
C LYS A 19 -5.73 -1.26 10.62
N SER A 20 -5.30 -2.47 10.97
CA SER A 20 -6.11 -3.67 10.82
C SER A 20 -7.33 -3.66 11.75
N ASN A 21 -7.23 -3.07 12.95
CA ASN A 21 -8.37 -2.92 13.86
C ASN A 21 -9.49 -2.07 13.26
N LEU A 22 -9.14 -1.06 12.44
CA LEU A 22 -10.13 -0.27 11.71
C LEU A 22 -10.91 -1.14 10.74
N PHE A 23 -10.22 -2.00 9.98
CA PHE A 23 -10.87 -2.91 9.04
C PHE A 23 -11.73 -3.95 9.75
N GLU A 24 -11.23 -4.50 10.86
CA GLU A 24 -12.02 -5.39 11.74
C GLU A 24 -13.30 -4.70 12.20
N ALA A 25 -13.21 -3.46 12.69
CA ALA A 25 -14.38 -2.70 13.15
C ALA A 25 -15.38 -2.45 12.00
N ILE A 26 -14.93 -2.09 10.81
CA ILE A 26 -15.81 -1.90 9.63
C ILE A 26 -16.55 -3.20 9.31
N VAL A 27 -15.84 -4.32 9.23
CA VAL A 27 -16.44 -5.63 8.95
C VAL A 27 -17.47 -6.01 10.03
N GLU A 28 -17.11 -5.83 11.31
CA GLU A 28 -17.99 -6.14 12.44
C GLU A 28 -19.25 -5.27 12.47
N ILE A 29 -19.13 -3.98 12.17
CA ILE A 29 -20.26 -3.05 12.09
C ILE A 29 -21.22 -3.48 10.99
N PHE A 30 -20.71 -3.70 9.77
CA PHE A 30 -21.58 -4.13 8.65
C PHE A 30 -22.16 -5.52 8.91
N ARG A 31 -21.42 -6.45 9.53
CA ARG A 31 -21.94 -7.74 9.93
C ARG A 31 -23.06 -7.60 10.97
N HIS A 32 -22.88 -6.76 11.97
CA HIS A 32 -23.89 -6.47 12.97
C HIS A 32 -25.19 -5.92 12.36
N ILE A 33 -25.07 -5.04 11.36
CA ILE A 33 -26.21 -4.49 10.64
C ILE A 33 -26.93 -5.58 9.81
N ASP A 34 -26.16 -6.41 9.07
CA ASP A 34 -26.72 -7.46 8.20
C ASP A 34 -27.42 -8.59 9.00
N GLN A 35 -26.87 -8.94 10.15
CA GLN A 35 -27.34 -10.07 10.97
C GLN A 35 -28.09 -9.63 12.22
N PHE A 36 -28.46 -8.38 12.33
CA PHE A 36 -29.05 -7.78 13.52
C PHE A 36 -30.23 -8.57 14.08
N GLU A 37 -31.13 -9.06 13.23
CA GLU A 37 -32.30 -9.84 13.65
C GLU A 37 -31.97 -11.27 14.11
N GLN A 38 -30.80 -11.81 13.70
CA GLN A 38 -30.40 -13.19 13.98
C GLN A 38 -29.51 -13.34 15.22
N GLU A 39 -28.57 -12.42 15.40
CA GLU A 39 -27.54 -12.52 16.43
C GLU A 39 -27.80 -11.56 17.63
N GLY A 40 -28.69 -10.57 17.47
CA GLY A 40 -28.94 -9.56 18.52
C GLY A 40 -27.66 -8.99 19.12
N ASN A 41 -27.58 -7.96 19.78
CA ASN A 41 -26.53 -7.28 20.55
C ASN A 41 -25.16 -8.01 20.71
N THR A 42 -24.56 -8.52 19.63
CA THR A 42 -23.27 -9.22 19.69
C THR A 42 -22.07 -8.28 19.69
N ILE A 43 -22.26 -7.02 19.30
CA ILE A 43 -21.21 -6.00 19.29
C ILE A 43 -21.10 -5.33 20.66
N ILE A 44 -19.87 -5.27 21.20
CA ILE A 44 -19.61 -4.84 22.59
C ILE A 44 -19.24 -3.36 22.72
N TYR A 45 -19.18 -2.64 21.62
CA TYR A 45 -18.83 -1.21 21.57
C TYR A 45 -19.88 -0.41 20.82
N ASP A 46 -20.00 0.87 21.18
CA ASP A 46 -20.86 1.81 20.49
C ASP A 46 -20.21 2.27 19.17
N TYR A 47 -21.04 2.49 18.16
CA TYR A 47 -20.54 2.96 16.85
C TYR A 47 -21.53 3.88 16.15
N GLY A 48 -21.01 4.69 15.23
CA GLY A 48 -21.77 5.45 14.25
C GLY A 48 -21.16 5.29 12.88
N ILE A 49 -21.97 4.94 11.89
CA ILE A 49 -21.56 4.85 10.49
C ILE A 49 -22.53 5.62 9.60
N SER A 50 -21.99 6.35 8.65
CA SER A 50 -22.76 7.02 7.60
C SER A 50 -22.17 6.65 6.24
N TYR A 51 -23.02 6.27 5.31
CA TYR A 51 -22.61 5.92 3.95
C TYR A 51 -23.69 6.34 2.94
N GLU A 52 -23.28 6.46 1.69
CA GLU A 52 -24.15 6.78 0.56
C GLU A 52 -24.10 5.66 -0.47
N ILE A 53 -25.25 5.20 -0.92
CA ILE A 53 -25.40 4.22 -2.00
C ILE A 53 -26.50 4.72 -2.92
N ASP A 54 -26.22 4.85 -4.22
CA ASP A 54 -27.15 5.32 -5.25
C ASP A 54 -27.85 6.65 -4.82
N HIS A 55 -27.09 7.61 -4.31
CA HIS A 55 -27.55 8.92 -3.80
C HIS A 55 -28.45 8.86 -2.55
N VAL A 56 -28.52 7.73 -1.87
CA VAL A 56 -29.24 7.59 -0.61
C VAL A 56 -28.29 7.56 0.56
N ILE A 57 -28.29 8.63 1.36
CA ILE A 57 -27.47 8.71 2.58
C ILE A 57 -28.15 7.91 3.71
N THR A 58 -27.39 6.99 4.29
CA THR A 58 -27.83 6.14 5.41
C THR A 58 -26.92 6.39 6.60
N LYS A 59 -27.50 6.85 7.72
CA LYS A 59 -26.81 7.03 8.99
C LYS A 59 -27.30 6.02 10.00
N ILE A 60 -26.41 5.22 10.57
CA ILE A 60 -26.71 4.20 11.57
C ILE A 60 -25.88 4.48 12.82
N GLU A 61 -26.52 4.54 13.97
CA GLU A 61 -25.88 4.72 15.27
C GLU A 61 -26.31 3.60 16.22
N TRP A 62 -25.34 2.99 16.88
CA TRP A 62 -25.54 2.00 17.91
C TRP A 62 -24.97 2.52 19.22
N ASN A 63 -25.83 2.80 20.20
CA ASN A 63 -25.46 3.38 21.48
C ASN A 63 -26.15 2.63 22.61
N GLY A 64 -25.38 1.99 23.50
CA GLY A 64 -25.90 1.33 24.70
C GLY A 64 -27.02 0.30 24.43
N GLY A 65 -26.93 -0.44 23.33
CA GLY A 65 -27.92 -1.43 22.93
C GLY A 65 -29.13 -0.89 22.15
N ARG A 66 -29.11 0.39 21.74
CA ARG A 66 -30.18 1.03 20.95
C ARG A 66 -29.68 1.34 19.54
N LEU A 67 -30.47 0.95 18.53
CA LEU A 67 -30.21 1.21 17.13
C LEU A 67 -31.01 2.40 16.64
N LEU A 68 -30.31 3.44 16.16
CA LEU A 68 -30.89 4.60 15.51
C LEU A 68 -30.57 4.58 14.01
N ILE A 69 -31.58 4.76 13.18
CA ILE A 69 -31.45 4.86 11.72
C ILE A 69 -31.96 6.23 11.29
N ASN A 70 -31.07 7.04 10.70
CA ASN A 70 -31.36 8.42 10.33
C ASN A 70 -32.04 9.20 11.47
N GLY A 71 -31.51 9.03 12.72
CA GLY A 71 -31.98 9.69 13.93
C GLY A 71 -33.30 9.14 14.51
N THR A 72 -33.86 8.07 13.93
CA THR A 72 -35.11 7.45 14.44
C THR A 72 -34.86 6.03 14.92
N GLU A 73 -35.39 5.69 16.09
CA GLU A 73 -35.33 4.31 16.61
C GLU A 73 -36.18 3.38 15.73
N GLY A 74 -35.63 2.25 15.30
CA GLY A 74 -36.43 1.32 14.50
C GLY A 74 -35.69 0.18 13.84
N HIS A 75 -35.77 -0.99 14.44
CA HIS A 75 -35.17 -2.25 13.93
C HIS A 75 -35.82 -2.74 12.63
N ARG A 76 -37.13 -2.57 12.45
CA ARG A 76 -37.89 -3.04 11.27
C ARG A 76 -37.53 -2.35 9.94
N LYS A 77 -36.72 -1.30 10.00
CA LYS A 77 -36.30 -0.54 8.79
C LYS A 77 -35.02 -1.07 8.17
N LEU A 78 -34.23 -1.91 8.90
CA LEU A 78 -32.93 -2.41 8.41
C LEU A 78 -33.03 -3.13 7.07
N ASN A 79 -34.02 -3.99 6.88
CA ASN A 79 -34.21 -4.76 5.65
C ASN A 79 -34.59 -3.90 4.41
N LYS A 80 -34.83 -2.60 4.61
CA LYS A 80 -35.18 -1.66 3.54
C LYS A 80 -34.09 -0.63 3.25
N LEU A 81 -33.00 -0.68 4.01
CA LEU A 81 -31.88 0.24 3.81
C LEU A 81 -31.00 -0.22 2.64
N PRO A 82 -30.48 0.72 1.86
CA PRO A 82 -29.39 0.40 0.96
C PRO A 82 -28.25 -0.24 1.74
N PHE A 83 -27.76 -1.36 1.26
CA PHE A 83 -26.63 -2.08 1.85
C PHE A 83 -25.61 -2.40 0.77
N PRO A 84 -24.32 -2.37 1.05
CA PRO A 84 -23.33 -2.75 0.05
C PRO A 84 -23.61 -4.15 -0.51
N ASP A 85 -23.53 -4.31 -1.82
CA ASP A 85 -23.69 -5.61 -2.48
C ASP A 85 -22.68 -6.63 -1.94
N ASN A 86 -21.41 -6.18 -1.79
CA ASN A 86 -20.36 -7.01 -1.22
C ASN A 86 -19.39 -6.17 -0.36
N ILE A 87 -18.85 -6.80 0.67
CA ILE A 87 -17.71 -6.33 1.46
C ILE A 87 -16.58 -7.32 1.20
N LEU A 88 -15.59 -6.84 0.45
CA LEU A 88 -14.46 -7.62 -0.01
C LEU A 88 -13.26 -7.33 0.87
N ILE A 89 -12.60 -8.35 1.36
CA ILE A 89 -11.47 -8.19 2.27
C ILE A 89 -10.30 -8.98 1.72
N TYR A 90 -9.28 -8.27 1.26
CA TYR A 90 -7.99 -8.86 0.93
C TYR A 90 -7.06 -8.76 2.14
N TYR A 91 -6.46 -9.87 2.54
CA TYR A 91 -5.49 -9.91 3.63
C TYR A 91 -4.38 -10.91 3.31
N THR A 92 -3.18 -10.62 3.78
CA THR A 92 -1.98 -11.42 3.49
C THR A 92 -1.89 -12.75 4.25
N GLY A 93 -2.95 -13.11 4.99
CA GLY A 93 -3.02 -14.39 5.73
C GLY A 93 -2.48 -14.34 7.16
N HIS A 94 -1.95 -13.22 7.61
CA HIS A 94 -1.38 -13.07 8.96
C HIS A 94 -2.39 -12.54 10.00
N ASN A 95 -3.51 -11.98 9.57
CA ASN A 95 -4.55 -11.47 10.47
C ASN A 95 -5.60 -12.54 10.77
N THR A 96 -5.44 -13.21 11.91
CA THR A 96 -6.34 -14.29 12.36
C THR A 96 -7.71 -13.78 12.79
N THR A 97 -7.84 -12.52 13.20
CA THR A 97 -9.11 -11.93 13.66
C THR A 97 -10.04 -11.70 12.47
N ILE A 98 -9.53 -11.07 11.41
CA ILE A 98 -10.31 -10.86 10.18
C ILE A 98 -10.71 -12.21 9.57
N SER A 99 -9.79 -13.16 9.47
CA SER A 99 -10.12 -14.49 8.93
C SER A 99 -11.23 -15.17 9.75
N GLY A 100 -11.17 -15.11 11.08
CA GLY A 100 -12.18 -15.70 11.94
C GLY A 100 -13.58 -15.07 11.80
N LEU A 101 -13.66 -13.75 11.53
CA LEU A 101 -14.94 -13.08 11.23
C LEU A 101 -15.52 -13.55 9.89
N ILE A 102 -14.68 -13.66 8.87
CA ILE A 102 -15.08 -14.12 7.54
C ILE A 102 -15.50 -15.58 7.55
N ASP A 103 -14.75 -16.45 8.24
CA ASP A 103 -15.04 -17.88 8.34
C ASP A 103 -16.38 -18.12 9.04
N ARG A 104 -16.69 -17.39 10.11
CA ARG A 104 -17.99 -17.44 10.77
C ARG A 104 -19.14 -17.07 9.82
N TYR A 105 -18.97 -16.02 9.02
CA TYR A 105 -19.96 -15.63 8.03
C TYR A 105 -20.10 -16.68 6.92
N ARG A 106 -19.00 -17.28 6.49
CA ARG A 106 -18.96 -18.39 5.53
C ARG A 106 -19.77 -19.59 6.03
N GLU A 107 -19.63 -19.98 7.30
CA GLU A 107 -20.40 -21.07 7.91
C GLU A 107 -21.90 -20.76 7.94
N ILE A 108 -22.29 -19.53 8.29
CA ILE A 108 -23.69 -19.11 8.29
C ILE A 108 -24.28 -19.20 6.89
N PHE A 109 -23.55 -18.71 5.88
CA PHE A 109 -23.98 -18.78 4.49
C PHE A 109 -24.06 -20.22 3.97
N GLN A 110 -23.11 -21.09 4.35
CA GLN A 110 -23.11 -22.51 3.99
C GLN A 110 -24.40 -23.23 4.44
N ARG A 111 -24.95 -22.85 5.57
CA ARG A 111 -26.23 -23.43 6.06
C ARG A 111 -27.43 -22.98 5.23
N LYS A 112 -27.39 -21.78 4.66
CA LYS A 112 -28.47 -21.17 3.88
C LYS A 112 -28.41 -21.50 2.38
N ILE A 113 -27.25 -21.88 1.85
CA ILE A 113 -26.98 -21.93 0.39
C ILE A 113 -27.89 -22.92 -0.37
N LYS A 114 -28.41 -23.96 0.28
CA LYS A 114 -29.32 -24.93 -0.35
C LYS A 114 -30.64 -24.31 -0.79
N GLY A 115 -31.13 -23.29 -0.11
CA GLY A 115 -32.34 -22.56 -0.45
C GLY A 115 -32.10 -21.19 -1.08
N ALA A 116 -30.84 -20.79 -1.22
CA ALA A 116 -30.47 -19.48 -1.70
C ALA A 116 -30.72 -19.31 -3.19
N GLY A 117 -31.31 -18.20 -3.60
CA GLY A 117 -31.35 -17.74 -4.98
C GLY A 117 -30.10 -16.95 -5.36
N PHE A 118 -29.98 -16.55 -6.63
CA PHE A 118 -28.84 -15.77 -7.13
C PHE A 118 -28.66 -14.43 -6.40
N SER A 119 -29.75 -13.80 -5.98
CA SER A 119 -29.77 -12.56 -5.19
C SER A 119 -29.20 -12.71 -3.77
N ASP A 120 -29.09 -13.94 -3.28
CA ASP A 120 -28.64 -14.25 -1.93
C ASP A 120 -27.15 -14.65 -1.87
N SER A 121 -26.35 -14.19 -2.83
CA SER A 121 -24.89 -14.42 -2.82
C SER A 121 -24.23 -13.88 -1.54
N ARG A 122 -23.07 -14.43 -1.20
CA ARG A 122 -22.33 -14.06 0.00
C ARG A 122 -21.91 -12.59 -0.03
N LYS A 123 -22.29 -11.84 1.02
CA LYS A 123 -21.96 -10.41 1.12
C LYS A 123 -20.54 -10.15 1.59
N PHE A 124 -20.02 -10.95 2.52
CA PHE A 124 -18.66 -10.78 3.09
C PHE A 124 -17.73 -11.85 2.51
N ILE A 125 -16.71 -11.42 1.78
CA ILE A 125 -15.81 -12.31 1.07
C ILE A 125 -14.37 -11.97 1.45
N GLY A 126 -13.70 -12.91 2.14
CA GLY A 126 -12.26 -12.83 2.37
C GLY A 126 -11.51 -13.44 1.21
N ILE A 127 -10.68 -12.65 0.56
CA ILE A 127 -9.89 -13.07 -0.59
C ILE A 127 -8.45 -13.32 -0.13
N GLY A 128 -8.07 -14.58 -0.10
CA GLY A 128 -6.75 -15.04 0.27
C GLY A 128 -6.19 -16.02 -0.75
N SER A 129 -5.17 -16.79 -0.36
CA SER A 129 -4.46 -17.74 -1.24
C SER A 129 -5.35 -18.81 -1.88
N SER A 130 -6.47 -19.18 -1.25
CA SER A 130 -7.44 -20.13 -1.80
C SER A 130 -8.09 -19.66 -3.10
N TYR A 131 -8.20 -18.37 -3.33
CA TYR A 131 -8.79 -17.78 -4.54
C TYR A 131 -7.80 -17.59 -5.70
N LYS A 132 -6.52 -17.91 -5.48
CA LYS A 132 -5.43 -17.70 -6.44
C LYS A 132 -5.78 -18.21 -7.85
N ASN A 133 -6.14 -19.48 -7.93
CA ASN A 133 -6.44 -20.16 -9.18
C ASN A 133 -7.72 -19.61 -9.83
N LEU A 134 -8.74 -19.33 -9.03
CA LEU A 134 -10.01 -18.79 -9.49
C LEU A 134 -9.82 -17.41 -10.12
N LEU A 135 -9.20 -16.49 -9.40
CA LEU A 135 -9.01 -15.11 -9.86
C LEU A 135 -8.17 -15.05 -11.15
N LEU A 136 -7.05 -15.80 -11.20
CA LEU A 136 -6.24 -15.84 -12.41
C LEU A 136 -7.02 -16.44 -13.58
N SER A 137 -7.69 -17.58 -13.37
CA SER A 137 -8.44 -18.24 -14.44
C SER A 137 -9.54 -17.34 -15.01
N LEU A 138 -10.26 -16.61 -14.16
CA LEU A 138 -11.32 -15.71 -14.61
C LEU A 138 -10.77 -14.46 -15.31
N ILE A 139 -9.72 -13.81 -14.78
CA ILE A 139 -9.20 -12.58 -15.38
C ILE A 139 -8.58 -12.81 -16.76
N ILE A 140 -7.82 -13.92 -16.94
CA ILE A 140 -7.24 -14.24 -18.25
C ILE A 140 -8.26 -14.81 -19.24
N SER A 141 -9.44 -15.23 -18.76
CA SER A 141 -10.55 -15.71 -19.59
C SER A 141 -11.47 -14.60 -20.09
N GLN A 142 -11.24 -13.36 -19.72
CA GLN A 142 -11.98 -12.22 -20.26
C GLN A 142 -11.76 -12.07 -21.78
N ARG A 143 -12.62 -11.31 -22.46
CA ARG A 143 -12.49 -11.06 -23.89
C ARG A 143 -11.19 -10.33 -24.23
N ASP A 144 -10.70 -10.54 -25.44
CA ASP A 144 -9.56 -9.79 -25.98
C ASP A 144 -9.88 -8.30 -25.97
N GLY A 145 -8.87 -7.49 -25.61
CA GLY A 145 -9.03 -6.04 -25.44
C GLY A 145 -9.52 -5.60 -24.05
N SER A 146 -9.76 -6.52 -23.10
CA SER A 146 -9.93 -6.15 -21.69
C SER A 146 -8.61 -5.64 -21.12
N PRO A 147 -8.53 -4.37 -20.62
CA PRO A 147 -7.28 -3.81 -20.10
C PRO A 147 -6.69 -4.65 -18.96
N ALA A 148 -7.53 -5.16 -18.06
CA ALA A 148 -7.10 -5.98 -16.94
C ALA A 148 -6.50 -7.32 -17.41
N ARG A 149 -7.13 -7.98 -18.36
CA ARG A 149 -6.61 -9.21 -18.97
C ARG A 149 -5.26 -8.98 -19.64
N GLU A 150 -5.17 -7.99 -20.53
CA GLU A 150 -3.94 -7.68 -21.27
C GLU A 150 -2.78 -7.34 -20.31
N TYR A 151 -3.07 -6.57 -19.27
CA TYR A 151 -2.07 -6.27 -18.24
C TYR A 151 -1.54 -7.54 -17.57
N ILE A 152 -2.43 -8.43 -17.11
CA ILE A 152 -2.04 -9.67 -16.43
C ILE A 152 -1.28 -10.60 -17.37
N LEU A 153 -1.73 -10.79 -18.62
CA LEU A 153 -1.03 -11.61 -19.60
C LEU A 153 0.40 -11.11 -19.83
N ASN A 154 0.58 -9.80 -20.00
CA ASN A 154 1.89 -9.19 -20.21
C ASN A 154 2.78 -9.30 -18.96
N LYS A 155 2.23 -9.03 -17.78
CA LYS A 155 2.98 -9.08 -16.51
C LYS A 155 3.46 -10.49 -16.17
N LEU A 156 2.62 -11.49 -16.39
CA LEU A 156 2.96 -12.90 -16.16
C LEU A 156 3.67 -13.54 -17.35
N LYS A 157 3.87 -12.81 -18.44
CA LYS A 157 4.48 -13.30 -19.68
C LYS A 157 3.74 -14.53 -20.25
N ILE A 158 2.42 -14.52 -20.22
CA ILE A 158 1.56 -15.56 -20.78
C ILE A 158 1.41 -15.32 -22.28
N GLY A 159 1.82 -16.28 -23.11
CA GLY A 159 1.79 -16.16 -24.57
C GLY A 159 0.57 -16.80 -25.20
N LYS A 160 0.13 -17.99 -24.72
CA LYS A 160 -1.02 -18.70 -25.26
C LYS A 160 -1.83 -19.33 -24.14
N LEU A 161 -3.14 -19.39 -24.35
CA LEU A 161 -4.09 -20.05 -23.44
C LEU A 161 -4.68 -21.29 -24.10
N GLY A 162 -4.92 -22.34 -23.31
CA GLY A 162 -5.69 -23.50 -23.72
C GLY A 162 -4.88 -24.77 -23.96
N ILE A 163 -5.60 -25.80 -24.43
CA ILE A 163 -5.09 -27.15 -24.69
C ILE A 163 -4.75 -27.29 -26.17
N THR A 164 -3.60 -27.87 -26.46
CA THR A 164 -3.26 -28.26 -27.85
C THR A 164 -4.10 -29.46 -28.24
N ILE A 165 -4.86 -29.37 -29.34
CA ILE A 165 -5.71 -30.43 -29.82
C ILE A 165 -4.84 -31.58 -30.36
N PRO A 166 -4.98 -32.82 -29.85
CA PRO A 166 -4.22 -33.96 -30.35
C PRO A 166 -4.44 -34.18 -31.86
N GLY A 167 -3.36 -34.42 -32.59
CA GLY A 167 -3.41 -34.63 -34.04
C GLY A 167 -3.41 -33.36 -34.90
N THR A 168 -3.47 -32.19 -34.31
CA THR A 168 -3.34 -30.89 -35.01
C THR A 168 -2.03 -30.22 -34.64
N LYS A 169 -1.25 -29.79 -35.64
CA LYS A 169 -0.03 -29.05 -35.37
C LYS A 169 -0.43 -27.60 -34.95
N ASN A 170 -0.18 -27.25 -33.68
CA ASN A 170 -0.25 -25.90 -33.15
C ASN A 170 -1.63 -25.21 -33.01
N VAL A 171 -2.74 -25.94 -33.04
CA VAL A 171 -4.04 -25.39 -32.72
C VAL A 171 -4.29 -25.57 -31.22
N THR A 172 -4.34 -24.43 -30.49
CA THR A 172 -4.74 -24.40 -29.09
C THR A 172 -6.13 -23.79 -28.99
N GLU A 173 -7.01 -24.46 -28.25
CA GLU A 173 -8.31 -23.89 -27.90
C GLU A 173 -8.31 -23.44 -26.43
N PRO A 174 -8.72 -22.19 -26.13
CA PRO A 174 -8.78 -21.70 -24.76
C PRO A 174 -9.90 -22.39 -23.99
N VAL A 175 -9.50 -23.17 -22.98
CA VAL A 175 -10.41 -23.91 -22.10
C VAL A 175 -10.06 -23.71 -20.64
N ILE A 176 -11.07 -23.74 -19.77
CA ILE A 176 -10.91 -23.85 -18.33
C ILE A 176 -11.06 -25.31 -17.94
N ARG A 177 -10.14 -25.82 -17.13
CA ARG A 177 -10.26 -27.10 -16.46
C ARG A 177 -10.78 -26.87 -15.06
N LEU A 178 -11.98 -27.34 -14.77
CA LEU A 178 -12.63 -27.28 -13.48
C LEU A 178 -12.66 -28.66 -12.84
N ARG A 179 -12.20 -28.78 -11.60
CA ARG A 179 -12.32 -29.99 -10.79
C ARG A 179 -13.25 -29.73 -9.62
N LEU A 180 -14.28 -30.57 -9.50
CA LEU A 180 -15.24 -30.55 -8.41
C LEU A 180 -15.04 -31.76 -7.53
N ASN A 181 -14.92 -31.59 -6.23
CA ASN A 181 -14.91 -32.65 -5.24
C ASN A 181 -16.31 -32.90 -4.66
N ARG A 182 -16.51 -34.09 -4.13
CA ARG A 182 -17.73 -34.46 -3.41
C ARG A 182 -17.89 -33.61 -2.14
N PRO A 183 -19.00 -32.88 -1.99
CA PRO A 183 -19.22 -32.03 -0.82
C PRO A 183 -19.51 -32.84 0.44
N GLU A 184 -19.26 -32.23 1.61
CA GLU A 184 -19.43 -32.87 2.92
C GLU A 184 -20.83 -33.47 3.14
N TYR A 185 -21.90 -32.76 2.70
CA TYR A 185 -23.27 -33.23 2.86
C TYR A 185 -23.53 -34.55 2.15
N ALA A 186 -22.75 -34.90 1.13
CA ALA A 186 -22.86 -36.08 0.32
C ALA A 186 -21.86 -37.18 0.72
N MET A 187 -20.84 -36.90 1.53
CA MET A 187 -19.83 -37.84 1.97
C MET A 187 -20.45 -39.03 2.72
N ASN A 188 -19.96 -40.24 2.45
CA ASN A 188 -20.36 -41.48 3.12
C ASN A 188 -21.87 -41.83 3.04
N LYS A 189 -22.60 -41.23 2.08
CA LYS A 189 -24.02 -41.48 1.88
C LYS A 189 -24.28 -42.14 0.51
N ALA A 190 -24.69 -43.41 0.47
CA ALA A 190 -24.93 -44.14 -0.75
C ALA A 190 -25.96 -43.49 -1.70
N ASN A 191 -26.91 -42.74 -1.16
CA ASN A 191 -27.95 -42.03 -1.94
C ASN A 191 -27.41 -40.92 -2.85
N PHE A 192 -26.17 -40.50 -2.62
CA PHE A 192 -25.47 -39.47 -3.42
C PHE A 192 -24.42 -40.10 -4.35
N ASN A 193 -24.30 -41.44 -4.39
CA ASN A 193 -23.44 -42.09 -5.34
C ASN A 193 -23.99 -41.89 -6.74
N ILE A 194 -23.13 -41.48 -7.66
CA ILE A 194 -23.49 -41.14 -9.03
C ILE A 194 -23.82 -42.45 -9.77
N LYS A 195 -25.00 -42.50 -10.34
CA LYS A 195 -25.35 -43.46 -11.35
C LYS A 195 -25.02 -42.85 -12.70
N ILE A 196 -24.05 -43.38 -13.41
CA ILE A 196 -23.47 -42.85 -14.67
C ILE A 196 -24.53 -42.48 -15.73
N ASN A 197 -25.74 -43.07 -15.68
CA ASN A 197 -26.79 -42.86 -16.67
C ASN A 197 -27.93 -41.93 -16.22
N ASP A 198 -27.88 -41.36 -15.04
CA ASP A 198 -28.97 -40.56 -14.53
C ASP A 198 -28.65 -39.04 -14.61
N LYS A 199 -29.18 -38.39 -15.65
CA LYS A 199 -28.98 -36.92 -15.85
C LYS A 199 -29.60 -36.08 -14.75
N THR A 200 -30.51 -36.61 -13.94
CA THR A 200 -31.23 -35.88 -12.88
C THR A 200 -30.43 -35.81 -11.58
N ASP A 201 -29.49 -36.71 -11.36
CA ASP A 201 -28.72 -36.85 -10.10
C ASP A 201 -27.26 -36.37 -10.21
N ARG A 202 -26.97 -35.53 -11.22
CA ARG A 202 -25.61 -34.98 -11.43
C ARG A 202 -25.17 -34.15 -10.22
N TYR A 203 -23.86 -34.04 -10.05
CA TYR A 203 -23.21 -33.20 -9.06
C TYR A 203 -23.67 -33.44 -7.62
N TRP A 204 -23.84 -34.73 -7.26
CA TRP A 204 -24.28 -35.14 -5.91
C TRP A 204 -25.59 -34.49 -5.48
N LYS A 205 -26.53 -34.31 -6.39
CA LYS A 205 -27.86 -33.73 -6.14
C LYS A 205 -27.80 -32.37 -5.47
N VAL A 206 -26.83 -31.53 -5.86
CA VAL A 206 -26.75 -30.16 -5.39
C VAL A 206 -28.03 -29.39 -5.77
N GLU A 207 -28.46 -28.51 -4.90
CA GLU A 207 -29.67 -27.68 -5.07
C GLU A 207 -29.32 -26.19 -5.03
N GLY A 208 -30.30 -25.31 -5.25
CA GLY A 208 -30.16 -23.87 -5.16
C GLY A 208 -29.27 -23.26 -6.24
N ILE A 209 -28.59 -22.17 -5.88
CA ILE A 209 -27.73 -21.38 -6.79
C ILE A 209 -26.64 -22.22 -7.45
N ALA A 210 -26.04 -23.14 -6.69
CA ALA A 210 -24.96 -23.99 -7.19
C ALA A 210 -25.43 -24.94 -8.30
N LYS A 211 -26.67 -25.46 -8.21
CA LYS A 211 -27.25 -26.29 -9.26
C LYS A 211 -27.45 -25.48 -10.53
N VAL A 212 -28.11 -24.33 -10.42
CA VAL A 212 -28.36 -23.46 -11.57
C VAL A 212 -27.06 -23.12 -12.28
N PHE A 213 -26.03 -22.76 -11.52
CA PHE A 213 -24.72 -22.43 -12.07
C PHE A 213 -24.05 -23.60 -12.78
N LEU A 214 -24.06 -24.79 -12.20
CA LEU A 214 -23.46 -25.98 -12.80
C LEU A 214 -24.22 -26.39 -14.07
N ASP A 215 -25.55 -26.24 -14.10
CA ASP A 215 -26.36 -26.47 -15.29
C ASP A 215 -26.01 -25.45 -16.42
N GLU A 216 -25.75 -24.18 -16.08
CA GLU A 216 -25.27 -23.15 -17.01
C GLU A 216 -23.85 -23.47 -17.52
N LEU A 217 -22.92 -23.83 -16.62
CA LEU A 217 -21.56 -24.20 -17.01
C LEU A 217 -21.52 -25.44 -17.93
N THR A 218 -22.42 -26.38 -17.74
CA THR A 218 -22.52 -27.57 -18.62
C THR A 218 -22.83 -27.17 -20.07
N GLN A 219 -23.57 -26.06 -20.30
CA GLN A 219 -23.81 -25.55 -21.65
C GLN A 219 -22.54 -24.99 -22.30
N CYS A 220 -21.55 -24.60 -21.49
CA CYS A 220 -20.24 -24.14 -21.95
C CYS A 220 -19.23 -25.29 -22.14
N SER A 221 -19.64 -26.56 -22.06
CA SER A 221 -18.75 -27.72 -22.28
C SER A 221 -17.99 -27.58 -23.58
N TRP A 222 -16.71 -27.99 -23.55
CA TRP A 222 -15.86 -27.99 -24.73
C TRP A 222 -16.22 -29.14 -25.66
N ASP A 223 -16.43 -28.87 -26.94
CA ASP A 223 -16.96 -29.83 -27.90
C ASP A 223 -16.01 -31.03 -28.18
N ASN A 224 -14.70 -30.85 -27.96
CA ASN A 224 -13.69 -31.86 -28.19
C ASN A 224 -13.28 -32.65 -26.92
N ALA A 225 -14.03 -32.52 -25.83
CA ALA A 225 -13.70 -33.19 -24.56
C ALA A 225 -13.57 -34.71 -24.69
N GLU A 226 -14.39 -35.33 -25.52
CA GLU A 226 -14.35 -36.79 -25.80
C GLU A 226 -13.02 -37.25 -26.41
N GLN A 227 -12.34 -36.42 -27.20
CA GLN A 227 -11.06 -36.75 -27.82
C GLN A 227 -9.92 -36.90 -26.81
N LEU A 228 -10.05 -36.32 -25.63
CA LEU A 228 -9.09 -36.46 -24.54
C LEU A 228 -9.39 -37.60 -23.59
N SER A 229 -10.37 -38.47 -23.92
CA SER A 229 -10.87 -39.52 -23.02
C SER A 229 -11.37 -38.98 -21.67
N ILE A 230 -11.68 -37.71 -21.63
CA ILE A 230 -12.30 -37.01 -20.51
C ILE A 230 -13.76 -36.83 -20.90
N ASN A 231 -14.55 -37.90 -20.76
CA ASN A 231 -16.00 -37.72 -20.78
C ASN A 231 -16.38 -36.73 -19.69
N GLU A 232 -17.47 -36.01 -19.84
CA GLU A 232 -18.15 -35.34 -18.69
C GLU A 232 -18.19 -36.37 -17.57
N GLY A 233 -17.15 -36.42 -16.73
CA GLY A 233 -17.01 -37.71 -16.19
C GLY A 233 -16.49 -37.78 -14.78
N TYR A 234 -17.23 -38.48 -14.08
CA TYR A 234 -16.91 -39.16 -12.87
C TYR A 234 -15.79 -40.19 -13.13
N PHE A 235 -14.65 -39.99 -12.49
CA PHE A 235 -13.59 -40.97 -12.44
C PHE A 235 -13.80 -41.88 -11.24
N GLN A 236 -13.79 -43.19 -11.50
CA GLN A 236 -14.18 -44.23 -10.56
C GLN A 236 -13.26 -44.31 -9.31
N ASP A 237 -12.04 -43.78 -9.39
CA ASP A 237 -11.03 -43.81 -8.32
C ASP A 237 -11.01 -42.56 -7.41
N GLY A 238 -11.88 -41.60 -7.64
CA GLY A 238 -11.99 -40.41 -6.81
C GLY A 238 -13.35 -39.77 -6.94
N ASP A 239 -13.97 -39.42 -5.84
CA ASP A 239 -15.25 -38.74 -5.80
C ASP A 239 -15.14 -37.28 -6.35
N TYR A 240 -14.86 -37.14 -7.64
CA TYR A 240 -14.72 -35.83 -8.28
C TYR A 240 -15.23 -35.81 -9.73
N TYR A 241 -15.60 -34.60 -10.19
CA TYR A 241 -15.85 -34.32 -11.61
C TYR A 241 -14.73 -33.48 -12.19
N ILE A 242 -14.38 -33.72 -13.46
CA ILE A 242 -13.57 -32.83 -14.27
C ILE A 242 -14.43 -32.31 -15.40
N LEU A 243 -14.57 -30.97 -15.48
CA LEU A 243 -15.26 -30.29 -16.56
C LEU A 243 -14.24 -29.50 -17.38
N LEU A 244 -14.32 -29.59 -18.70
CA LEU A 244 -13.59 -28.75 -19.63
C LEU A 244 -14.57 -27.75 -20.22
N ILE A 245 -14.36 -26.47 -19.91
CA ILE A 245 -15.26 -25.38 -20.25
C ILE A 245 -14.61 -24.53 -21.34
N SER A 246 -15.30 -24.37 -22.48
CA SER A 246 -14.86 -23.45 -23.53
C SER A 246 -14.93 -22.01 -23.03
N ILE A 247 -13.79 -21.31 -23.02
CA ILE A 247 -13.72 -19.90 -22.63
C ILE A 247 -14.62 -19.06 -23.53
N LYS A 248 -14.66 -19.34 -24.83
CA LYS A 248 -15.50 -18.62 -25.78
C LYS A 248 -16.99 -18.75 -25.46
N LYS A 249 -17.49 -19.98 -25.24
CA LYS A 249 -18.90 -20.21 -24.87
C LYS A 249 -19.24 -19.53 -23.53
N MET A 250 -18.31 -19.57 -22.57
CA MET A 250 -18.47 -18.90 -21.28
C MET A 250 -18.52 -17.37 -21.43
N GLN A 251 -17.66 -16.78 -22.26
CA GLN A 251 -17.70 -15.35 -22.59
C GLN A 251 -19.03 -14.93 -23.22
N ASP A 252 -19.59 -15.77 -24.09
CA ASP A 252 -20.86 -15.49 -24.76
C ASP A 252 -22.07 -15.64 -23.81
N LEU A 253 -22.04 -16.62 -22.89
CA LEU A 253 -23.12 -16.85 -21.94
C LEU A 253 -23.15 -15.82 -20.81
N PHE A 254 -21.99 -15.50 -20.25
CA PHE A 254 -21.90 -14.60 -19.09
C PHE A 254 -21.60 -13.15 -19.48
N GLU A 255 -21.24 -12.90 -20.74
CA GLU A 255 -20.88 -11.56 -21.27
C GLU A 255 -19.93 -10.79 -20.34
N ASN A 256 -20.37 -9.66 -19.77
CA ASN A 256 -19.56 -8.82 -18.87
C ASN A 256 -19.88 -9.03 -17.37
N ARG A 257 -20.56 -10.11 -17.00
CA ARG A 257 -20.98 -10.42 -15.63
C ARG A 257 -19.90 -11.17 -14.83
N TRP A 258 -18.64 -10.73 -14.91
CA TRP A 258 -17.51 -11.41 -14.28
C TRP A 258 -17.60 -11.45 -12.75
N GLY A 259 -18.15 -10.41 -12.11
CA GLY A 259 -18.42 -10.38 -10.68
C GLY A 259 -19.44 -11.44 -10.26
N ASP A 260 -20.51 -11.59 -11.04
CA ASP A 260 -21.53 -12.62 -10.79
C ASP A 260 -20.95 -14.02 -10.98
N LEU A 261 -20.14 -14.21 -12.02
CA LEU A 261 -19.46 -15.47 -12.27
C LEU A 261 -18.51 -15.83 -11.12
N PHE A 262 -17.75 -14.87 -10.61
CA PHE A 262 -16.91 -15.06 -9.42
C PHE A 262 -17.74 -15.51 -8.20
N LEU A 263 -18.86 -14.86 -7.93
CA LEU A 263 -19.75 -15.19 -6.81
C LEU A 263 -20.38 -16.59 -6.94
N GLN A 264 -20.65 -17.02 -8.15
CA GLN A 264 -21.15 -18.38 -8.40
C GLN A 264 -20.09 -19.43 -8.11
N PHE A 265 -18.83 -19.21 -8.54
CA PHE A 265 -17.69 -20.07 -8.16
C PHE A 265 -17.42 -20.04 -6.65
N ASP A 266 -17.53 -18.86 -6.01
CA ASP A 266 -17.44 -18.73 -4.55
C ASP A 266 -18.49 -19.58 -3.83
N SER A 267 -19.70 -19.67 -4.38
CA SER A 267 -20.75 -20.54 -3.85
C SER A 267 -20.38 -22.03 -3.91
N LEU A 268 -19.71 -22.46 -4.97
CA LEU A 268 -19.16 -23.83 -5.05
C LEU A 268 -18.02 -24.07 -4.03
N ASP A 269 -17.17 -23.05 -3.83
CA ASP A 269 -16.11 -23.09 -2.83
C ASP A 269 -16.66 -23.19 -1.40
N VAL A 270 -17.71 -22.43 -1.07
CA VAL A 270 -18.39 -22.49 0.23
C VAL A 270 -19.00 -23.88 0.48
N LEU A 271 -19.52 -24.54 -0.55
CA LEU A 271 -20.04 -25.92 -0.44
C LEU A 271 -18.93 -26.97 -0.35
N GLY A 272 -17.67 -26.61 -0.46
CA GLY A 272 -16.55 -27.53 -0.54
C GLY A 272 -16.49 -28.32 -1.85
N MET A 273 -17.21 -27.86 -2.88
CA MET A 273 -17.24 -28.50 -4.19
C MET A 273 -16.10 -28.03 -5.11
N LEU A 274 -15.68 -26.77 -5.04
CA LEU A 274 -14.59 -26.24 -5.87
C LEU A 274 -13.24 -26.77 -5.37
N ALA A 275 -12.69 -27.76 -6.06
CA ALA A 275 -11.39 -28.30 -5.71
C ALA A 275 -10.25 -27.58 -6.40
N ASP A 276 -10.43 -27.31 -7.71
CA ASP A 276 -9.44 -26.62 -8.52
C ASP A 276 -10.07 -26.03 -9.76
N ILE A 277 -9.54 -24.90 -10.22
CA ILE A 277 -9.89 -24.25 -11.46
C ILE A 277 -8.63 -23.71 -12.12
N THR A 278 -8.33 -24.12 -13.34
CA THR A 278 -7.11 -23.73 -14.04
C THR A 278 -7.37 -23.54 -15.53
N VAL A 279 -6.60 -22.63 -16.11
CA VAL A 279 -6.50 -22.47 -17.56
C VAL A 279 -5.13 -22.97 -17.97
N PRO A 280 -5.02 -24.06 -18.76
CA PRO A 280 -3.75 -24.48 -19.33
C PRO A 280 -3.14 -23.32 -20.13
N LEU A 281 -1.88 -23.00 -19.89
CA LEU A 281 -1.22 -21.86 -20.50
C LEU A 281 0.21 -22.17 -20.93
N ARG A 282 0.71 -21.40 -21.89
CA ARG A 282 2.11 -21.37 -22.29
C ARG A 282 2.67 -19.97 -22.13
N LEU A 283 3.85 -19.89 -21.54
CA LEU A 283 4.58 -18.63 -21.41
C LEU A 283 5.10 -18.17 -22.79
N THR A 284 5.46 -16.92 -22.88
CA THR A 284 6.08 -16.35 -24.10
C THR A 284 7.38 -17.04 -24.51
N SER A 285 8.03 -17.74 -23.58
CA SER A 285 9.19 -18.63 -23.81
C SER A 285 8.83 -20.01 -24.39
N ASP A 286 7.56 -20.24 -24.74
CA ASP A 286 6.98 -21.52 -25.22
C ASP A 286 7.07 -22.68 -24.22
N ILE A 287 7.27 -22.38 -22.93
CA ILE A 287 7.26 -23.34 -21.82
C ILE A 287 5.83 -23.48 -21.33
N GLU A 288 5.39 -24.72 -21.10
CA GLU A 288 4.12 -24.96 -20.41
C GLU A 288 4.18 -24.38 -19.00
N GLY A 289 3.24 -23.48 -18.69
CA GLY A 289 3.15 -22.83 -17.40
C GLY A 289 2.08 -23.49 -16.53
N ASP A 290 2.40 -23.62 -15.27
CA ASP A 290 1.44 -23.89 -14.21
C ASP A 290 1.34 -22.64 -13.33
N ILE A 291 0.19 -22.47 -12.69
CA ILE A 291 -0.06 -21.36 -11.76
C ILE A 291 0.98 -21.34 -10.63
N GLY A 292 1.51 -22.50 -10.23
CA GLY A 292 2.60 -22.62 -9.27
C GLY A 292 3.94 -22.00 -9.69
N THR A 293 4.13 -21.70 -10.98
CA THR A 293 5.36 -21.05 -11.47
C THR A 293 5.48 -19.57 -11.16
N PHE A 294 4.38 -18.91 -10.78
CA PHE A 294 4.38 -17.48 -10.50
C PHE A 294 4.70 -17.19 -9.05
N SER A 295 5.52 -16.16 -8.81
CA SER A 295 5.87 -15.70 -7.46
C SER A 295 4.68 -15.04 -6.74
N ASP A 296 4.71 -14.99 -5.42
CA ASP A 296 3.66 -14.37 -4.62
C ASP A 296 3.46 -12.89 -4.97
N GLY A 297 4.54 -12.14 -5.23
CA GLY A 297 4.44 -10.75 -5.67
C GLY A 297 3.74 -10.58 -7.02
N GLN A 298 3.94 -11.52 -7.97
CA GLN A 298 3.19 -11.52 -9.24
C GLN A 298 1.70 -11.77 -8.99
N PHE A 299 1.38 -12.71 -8.08
CA PHE A 299 0.00 -13.00 -7.72
C PHE A 299 -0.72 -11.86 -7.01
N GLN A 300 -0.01 -11.07 -6.22
CA GLN A 300 -0.59 -9.93 -5.53
C GLN A 300 -1.26 -8.96 -6.49
N SER A 301 -0.60 -8.71 -7.62
CA SER A 301 -1.22 -7.92 -8.69
C SER A 301 -2.48 -8.58 -9.24
N VAL A 302 -2.47 -9.91 -9.44
CA VAL A 302 -3.66 -10.64 -9.92
C VAL A 302 -4.83 -10.45 -8.96
N TYR A 303 -4.62 -10.60 -7.64
CA TYR A 303 -5.70 -10.41 -6.65
C TYR A 303 -6.36 -9.05 -6.79
N ILE A 304 -5.58 -8.00 -6.80
CA ILE A 304 -6.09 -6.64 -6.73
C ILE A 304 -6.75 -6.23 -8.04
N TYR A 305 -6.11 -6.54 -9.17
CA TYR A 305 -6.69 -6.26 -10.48
C TYR A 305 -7.99 -7.03 -10.71
N SER A 306 -8.05 -8.29 -10.29
CA SER A 306 -9.26 -9.10 -10.43
C SER A 306 -10.40 -8.55 -9.55
N ILE A 307 -10.11 -8.15 -8.31
CA ILE A 307 -11.10 -7.54 -7.41
C ILE A 307 -11.63 -6.25 -8.03
N ALA A 308 -10.74 -5.34 -8.44
CA ALA A 308 -11.12 -4.08 -9.03
C ALA A 308 -11.98 -4.28 -10.30
N GLU A 309 -11.58 -5.19 -11.19
CA GLU A 309 -12.26 -5.45 -12.45
C GLU A 309 -13.61 -6.16 -12.25
N PHE A 310 -13.68 -7.19 -11.41
CA PHE A 310 -14.90 -8.00 -11.27
C PHE A 310 -16.01 -7.26 -10.55
N PHE A 311 -15.66 -6.38 -9.62
CA PHE A 311 -16.63 -5.68 -8.78
C PHE A 311 -16.84 -4.20 -9.15
N LYS A 312 -16.26 -3.73 -10.26
CA LYS A 312 -16.33 -2.34 -10.70
C LYS A 312 -17.75 -1.78 -10.88
N ASN A 313 -18.74 -2.62 -11.19
CA ASN A 313 -20.12 -2.22 -11.43
C ASN A 313 -21.06 -2.49 -10.23
N ARG A 314 -20.51 -2.88 -9.06
CA ARG A 314 -21.27 -3.22 -7.85
C ARG A 314 -20.99 -2.22 -6.75
N ASN A 315 -22.00 -1.95 -5.93
CA ASN A 315 -21.86 -1.10 -4.75
C ASN A 315 -21.08 -1.88 -3.67
N CYS A 316 -19.76 -1.77 -3.66
CA CYS A 316 -18.89 -2.55 -2.79
C CYS A 316 -18.07 -1.68 -1.86
N VAL A 317 -17.68 -2.26 -0.71
CA VAL A 317 -16.58 -1.79 0.12
C VAL A 317 -15.46 -2.80 0.01
N THR A 318 -14.30 -2.35 -0.49
CA THR A 318 -13.13 -3.20 -0.66
C THR A 318 -12.05 -2.80 0.34
N LEU A 319 -11.70 -3.70 1.23
CA LEU A 319 -10.68 -3.52 2.26
C LEU A 319 -9.41 -4.26 1.84
N LEU A 320 -8.33 -3.53 1.62
CA LEU A 320 -7.03 -4.08 1.21
C LEU A 320 -6.02 -3.89 2.35
N ASP A 321 -5.77 -4.95 3.13
CA ASP A 321 -4.84 -4.90 4.26
C ASP A 321 -3.41 -5.22 3.81
N GLU A 322 -2.57 -4.18 3.78
CA GLU A 322 -1.18 -4.20 3.34
C GLU A 322 -0.96 -4.95 1.99
N PRO A 323 -1.70 -4.58 0.93
CA PRO A 323 -1.66 -5.30 -0.34
C PRO A 323 -0.33 -5.16 -1.08
N ASP A 324 0.53 -4.29 -0.64
CA ASP A 324 1.85 -3.98 -1.20
C ASP A 324 3.02 -4.63 -0.46
N ALA A 325 2.77 -5.36 0.63
CA ALA A 325 3.81 -5.90 1.51
C ALA A 325 4.85 -6.80 0.80
N PHE A 326 4.47 -7.50 -0.27
CA PHE A 326 5.35 -8.40 -1.03
C PHE A 326 5.71 -7.88 -2.43
N LEU A 327 5.31 -6.65 -2.75
CA LEU A 327 5.63 -6.05 -4.05
C LEU A 327 7.03 -5.42 -4.03
N HIS A 328 7.75 -5.53 -5.14
CA HIS A 328 8.97 -4.77 -5.35
C HIS A 328 8.64 -3.25 -5.35
N PRO A 329 9.48 -2.37 -4.79
CA PRO A 329 9.22 -0.93 -4.70
C PRO A 329 8.76 -0.25 -6.00
N GLU A 330 9.32 -0.66 -7.13
CA GLU A 330 8.89 -0.19 -8.45
C GLU A 330 7.42 -0.53 -8.75
N TRP A 331 6.98 -1.72 -8.33
CA TRP A 331 5.60 -2.17 -8.52
C TRP A 331 4.66 -1.53 -7.50
N GLN A 332 5.12 -1.31 -6.28
CA GLN A 332 4.38 -0.53 -5.27
C GLN A 332 4.03 0.86 -5.79
N HIS A 333 4.99 1.54 -6.42
CA HIS A 333 4.78 2.87 -6.98
C HIS A 333 3.79 2.89 -8.15
N GLN A 334 3.80 1.88 -9.01
CA GLN A 334 2.92 1.80 -10.18
C GLN A 334 1.53 1.26 -9.86
N PHE A 335 1.41 0.52 -8.77
CA PHE A 335 0.28 -0.31 -8.40
C PHE A 335 -1.07 0.42 -8.43
N ILE A 336 -1.19 1.54 -7.76
CA ILE A 336 -2.46 2.27 -7.65
C ILE A 336 -2.83 3.01 -8.94
N ASN A 337 -1.86 3.60 -9.60
CA ASN A 337 -2.11 4.24 -10.90
C ASN A 337 -2.66 3.23 -11.89
N GLN A 338 -2.12 2.01 -11.88
CA GLN A 338 -2.61 0.93 -12.72
C GLN A 338 -4.04 0.49 -12.36
N VAL A 339 -4.40 0.42 -11.07
CA VAL A 339 -5.78 0.13 -10.66
C VAL A 339 -6.74 1.23 -11.14
N ARG A 340 -6.35 2.50 -11.05
CA ARG A 340 -7.12 3.63 -11.57
C ARG A 340 -7.27 3.59 -13.10
N ASP A 341 -6.21 3.26 -13.82
CA ASP A 341 -6.20 3.19 -15.29
C ASP A 341 -7.12 2.10 -15.84
N ILE A 342 -7.27 0.98 -15.12
CA ILE A 342 -8.18 -0.12 -15.51
C ILE A 342 -9.65 0.27 -15.34
N SER A 343 -9.96 1.13 -14.39
CA SER A 343 -11.34 1.47 -14.03
C SER A 343 -11.61 2.97 -13.93
N PRO A 344 -11.31 3.79 -14.96
CA PRO A 344 -11.36 5.24 -14.85
C PRO A 344 -12.79 5.81 -14.68
N VAL A 345 -13.85 5.05 -14.95
CA VAL A 345 -15.24 5.54 -14.95
C VAL A 345 -16.10 4.86 -13.86
N THR A 346 -15.61 3.82 -13.22
CA THR A 346 -16.45 2.88 -12.45
C THR A 346 -16.12 2.78 -10.97
N LEU A 347 -15.15 3.54 -10.49
CA LEU A 347 -14.80 3.56 -9.07
C LEU A 347 -15.93 4.12 -8.18
N HIS A 348 -16.85 4.93 -8.72
CA HIS A 348 -17.99 5.50 -7.96
C HIS A 348 -18.91 4.48 -7.27
N LYS A 349 -18.79 3.19 -7.59
CA LYS A 349 -19.60 2.13 -6.96
C LYS A 349 -18.79 1.24 -6.01
N ASN A 350 -17.45 1.22 -6.11
CA ASN A 350 -16.58 0.41 -5.27
C ASN A 350 -15.64 1.28 -4.47
N HIS A 351 -15.95 1.52 -3.21
CA HIS A 351 -15.08 2.28 -2.31
C HIS A 351 -13.95 1.41 -1.80
N ILE A 352 -12.72 1.75 -2.17
CA ILE A 352 -11.51 1.00 -1.79
C ILE A 352 -10.83 1.67 -0.61
N LEU A 353 -10.72 0.95 0.49
CA LEU A 353 -9.95 1.33 1.67
C LEU A 353 -8.68 0.50 1.71
N LEU A 354 -7.52 1.15 1.72
CA LEU A 354 -6.22 0.50 1.66
C LEU A 354 -5.37 0.86 2.86
N THR A 355 -4.75 -0.13 3.51
CA THR A 355 -3.71 0.13 4.50
C THR A 355 -2.33 -0.10 3.91
N THR A 356 -1.37 0.74 4.26
CA THR A 356 0.02 0.55 3.87
C THR A 356 0.98 1.14 4.90
N HIS A 357 2.20 0.64 4.90
CA HIS A 357 3.34 1.24 5.58
C HIS A 357 4.48 1.57 4.59
N SER A 358 4.25 1.40 3.29
CA SER A 358 5.25 1.65 2.24
C SER A 358 5.25 3.09 1.77
N ALA A 359 6.39 3.75 1.90
CA ALA A 359 6.59 5.10 1.36
C ALA A 359 6.49 5.12 -0.17
N SER A 360 6.89 4.05 -0.86
CA SER A 360 6.81 3.93 -2.32
C SER A 360 5.37 3.90 -2.81
N THR A 361 4.49 3.17 -2.11
CA THR A 361 3.06 3.14 -2.41
C THR A 361 2.43 4.51 -2.20
N ILE A 362 2.73 5.17 -1.07
CA ILE A 362 2.20 6.49 -0.74
C ILE A 362 2.64 7.54 -1.75
N ALA A 363 3.85 7.44 -2.27
CA ALA A 363 4.37 8.38 -3.26
C ALA A 363 3.48 8.49 -4.51
N SER A 364 2.71 7.47 -4.86
CA SER A 364 1.83 7.44 -6.03
C SER A 364 0.42 8.00 -5.78
N PHE A 365 0.01 8.22 -4.52
CA PHE A 365 -1.31 8.77 -4.18
C PHE A 365 -1.37 10.30 -4.25
N SER A 366 -2.57 10.85 -4.48
CA SER A 366 -2.83 12.27 -4.25
C SER A 366 -2.82 12.56 -2.74
N GLN A 367 -2.58 13.82 -2.38
CA GLN A 367 -2.52 14.23 -0.97
C GLN A 367 -3.85 14.05 -0.25
N GLU A 368 -4.96 14.19 -0.98
CA GLU A 368 -6.33 14.16 -0.44
C GLU A 368 -6.75 12.76 0.00
N ASP A 369 -6.17 11.73 -0.60
CA ASP A 369 -6.52 10.33 -0.34
C ASP A 369 -5.82 9.76 0.91
N ILE A 370 -4.84 10.47 1.51
CA ILE A 370 -3.98 9.92 2.55
C ILE A 370 -4.46 10.33 3.94
N LYS A 371 -4.67 9.34 4.81
CA LYS A 371 -5.07 9.50 6.22
C LYS A 371 -4.07 8.79 7.14
N ILE A 372 -3.54 9.50 8.14
CA ILE A 372 -2.65 8.88 9.13
C ILE A 372 -3.47 8.32 10.30
N ILE A 373 -3.13 7.09 10.68
CA ILE A 373 -3.59 6.47 11.91
C ILE A 373 -2.47 6.57 12.94
N SER A 374 -2.74 7.30 14.03
CA SER A 374 -1.88 7.39 15.21
C SER A 374 -2.61 6.85 16.44
N SER A 375 -1.88 6.17 17.31
CA SER A 375 -2.40 5.72 18.60
C SER A 375 -1.68 6.47 19.72
N GLU A 376 -2.42 7.27 20.48
CA GLU A 376 -1.94 7.99 21.66
C GLU A 376 -2.85 7.68 22.84
N GLU A 377 -2.29 7.35 24.00
CA GLU A 377 -3.01 7.10 25.25
C GLU A 377 -4.23 6.14 25.11
N ASN A 378 -4.06 5.04 24.36
CA ASN A 378 -5.13 4.06 24.05
C ASN A 378 -6.28 4.63 23.19
N LYS A 379 -6.11 5.77 22.54
CA LYS A 379 -7.06 6.31 21.56
C LYS A 379 -6.42 6.29 20.18
N THR A 380 -7.15 5.77 19.21
CA THR A 380 -6.75 5.82 17.80
C THR A 380 -7.33 7.07 17.18
N ASN A 381 -6.48 7.94 16.69
CA ASN A 381 -6.85 9.14 15.97
C ASN A 381 -6.55 8.97 14.48
N ILE A 382 -7.43 9.48 13.64
CA ILE A 382 -7.26 9.49 12.19
C ILE A 382 -7.29 10.94 11.74
N CYS A 383 -6.19 11.37 11.14
CA CYS A 383 -6.03 12.75 10.69
C CYS A 383 -5.65 12.78 9.21
N LYS A 384 -6.19 13.74 8.47
CA LYS A 384 -5.63 14.12 7.17
C LYS A 384 -4.33 14.87 7.44
N THR A 385 -3.30 14.55 6.68
CA THR A 385 -2.00 15.19 6.83
C THR A 385 -1.30 15.33 5.48
N ASN A 386 -0.27 16.15 5.47
CA ASN A 386 0.50 16.37 4.26
C ASN A 386 1.30 15.09 3.88
N LYS A 387 1.26 14.72 2.61
CA LYS A 387 1.99 13.56 2.04
C LYS A 387 3.47 13.54 2.43
N SER A 388 4.13 14.70 2.43
CA SER A 388 5.53 14.83 2.85
C SER A 388 5.73 14.50 4.34
N GLU A 389 4.76 14.80 5.20
CA GLU A 389 4.82 14.42 6.61
C GLU A 389 4.65 12.93 6.80
N VAL A 390 3.76 12.31 6.02
CA VAL A 390 3.56 10.85 6.04
C VAL A 390 4.82 10.12 5.63
N ILE A 391 5.40 10.50 4.49
CA ILE A 391 6.63 9.90 3.99
C ILE A 391 7.76 10.08 5.01
N ARG A 392 7.85 11.25 5.63
CA ARG A 392 8.81 11.55 6.69
C ARG A 392 8.60 10.66 7.92
N ASP A 393 7.38 10.54 8.42
CA ASP A 393 7.08 9.77 9.63
C ASP A 393 7.27 8.26 9.43
N LEU A 394 7.02 7.75 8.25
CA LEU A 394 7.33 6.37 7.89
C LEU A 394 8.83 6.13 7.74
N SER A 395 9.58 7.12 7.24
CA SER A 395 11.03 7.03 7.09
C SER A 395 11.80 7.26 8.40
N SER A 396 11.24 7.97 9.38
CA SER A 396 11.92 8.32 10.64
C SER A 396 11.89 7.23 11.71
N GLY A 397 11.20 6.15 11.50
CA GLY A 397 11.00 5.16 12.56
C GLY A 397 11.34 3.72 12.22
N LEU A 398 12.56 3.31 11.90
CA LEU A 398 13.00 1.92 11.81
C LEU A 398 13.02 1.23 10.42
N ILE A 399 12.72 1.89 9.35
CA ILE A 399 12.96 1.29 8.04
C ILE A 399 14.31 1.79 7.55
N SER A 400 15.31 0.92 7.55
CA SER A 400 16.47 1.10 6.69
C SER A 400 15.95 0.98 5.25
N PHE A 401 15.66 2.11 4.61
CA PHE A 401 15.35 2.11 3.19
C PHE A 401 16.52 1.47 2.44
N SER A 402 16.23 0.55 1.56
CA SER A 402 17.22 0.18 0.55
C SER A 402 17.57 1.45 -0.24
N GLU A 403 18.79 1.57 -0.70
CA GLU A 403 19.23 2.71 -1.55
C GLU A 403 18.25 2.94 -2.73
N THR A 404 17.62 1.87 -3.20
CA THR A 404 16.63 1.89 -4.28
C THR A 404 15.33 2.57 -3.87
N GLU A 405 14.83 2.31 -2.66
CA GLU A 405 13.60 2.95 -2.13
C GLU A 405 13.81 4.43 -1.86
N ALA A 406 14.94 4.79 -1.25
CA ALA A 406 15.32 6.19 -1.03
C ALA A 406 15.37 6.97 -2.36
N ARG A 407 15.92 6.37 -3.41
CA ARG A 407 15.97 6.96 -4.75
C ARG A 407 14.59 7.15 -5.37
N LEU A 408 13.69 6.18 -5.22
CA LEU A 408 12.32 6.30 -5.73
C LEU A 408 11.56 7.45 -5.04
N VAL A 409 11.66 7.55 -3.73
CA VAL A 409 11.01 8.61 -2.94
C VAL A 409 11.55 9.99 -3.35
N LEU A 410 12.87 10.15 -3.42
CA LEU A 410 13.47 11.43 -3.82
C LEU A 410 13.21 11.79 -5.28
N ASN A 411 13.26 10.83 -6.20
CA ASN A 411 12.89 11.08 -7.60
C ASN A 411 11.43 11.52 -7.73
N GLN A 412 10.53 10.89 -6.96
CA GLN A 412 9.12 11.27 -6.95
C GLN A 412 8.93 12.67 -6.36
N PHE A 413 9.55 12.95 -5.21
CA PHE A 413 9.55 14.28 -4.62
C PHE A 413 10.04 15.34 -5.63
N LEU A 414 11.15 15.07 -6.31
CA LEU A 414 11.70 15.98 -7.31
C LEU A 414 10.80 16.16 -8.54
N LYS A 415 10.03 15.15 -8.93
CA LYS A 415 9.08 15.23 -10.05
C LYS A 415 7.79 15.97 -9.68
N THR A 416 7.32 15.81 -8.45
CA THR A 416 6.05 16.40 -7.99
C THR A 416 6.19 17.79 -7.37
N SER A 417 7.36 18.11 -6.83
CA SER A 417 7.66 19.46 -6.30
C SER A 417 8.26 20.34 -7.40
N SER A 418 7.79 21.57 -7.48
CA SER A 418 8.40 22.62 -8.31
C SER A 418 9.28 23.50 -7.41
N GLY A 419 10.45 23.92 -7.91
CA GLY A 419 11.35 24.84 -7.21
C GLY A 419 12.64 24.19 -6.69
N ASN A 420 13.47 25.01 -6.06
CA ASN A 420 14.80 24.65 -5.56
C ASN A 420 14.70 23.80 -4.28
N VAL A 421 15.73 23.00 -3.97
CA VAL A 421 15.70 22.08 -2.83
C VAL A 421 17.01 22.10 -2.04
N LEU A 422 16.88 22.20 -0.72
CA LEU A 422 17.96 21.98 0.24
C LEU A 422 17.81 20.57 0.82
N PHE A 423 18.78 19.70 0.52
CA PHE A 423 18.86 18.35 1.06
C PHE A 423 19.69 18.33 2.34
N THR A 424 19.22 17.60 3.36
CA THR A 424 19.89 17.37 4.65
C THR A 424 20.30 15.92 4.81
N GLU A 425 21.17 15.59 5.74
CA GLU A 425 21.58 14.22 6.02
C GLU A 425 20.43 13.39 6.58
N GLY A 426 19.73 13.92 7.57
CA GLY A 426 18.70 13.20 8.31
C GLY A 426 17.38 13.95 8.46
N VAL A 427 16.39 13.23 8.94
CA VAL A 427 15.03 13.76 9.19
C VAL A 427 15.01 14.82 10.29
N THR A 428 15.85 14.65 11.32
CA THR A 428 15.95 15.61 12.42
C THR A 428 16.44 16.97 11.94
N ASP A 429 17.37 16.97 10.99
CA ASP A 429 17.92 18.20 10.40
C ASP A 429 16.86 18.96 9.60
N GLU A 430 16.05 18.24 8.82
CA GLU A 430 14.92 18.80 8.10
C GLU A 430 13.92 19.47 9.03
N ILE A 431 13.57 18.82 10.16
CA ILE A 431 12.66 19.38 11.18
C ILE A 431 13.25 20.64 11.80
N ILE A 432 14.52 20.58 12.19
CA ILE A 432 15.23 21.71 12.81
C ILE A 432 15.29 22.89 11.84
N LEU A 433 15.68 22.68 10.60
CA LEU A 433 15.76 23.76 9.60
C LEU A 433 14.40 24.34 9.23
N SER A 434 13.37 23.50 9.10
CA SER A 434 12.01 23.97 8.86
C SER A 434 11.48 24.83 10.03
N THR A 435 11.79 24.41 11.26
CA THR A 435 11.47 25.20 12.47
C THR A 435 12.26 26.51 12.50
N ALA A 436 13.56 26.45 12.18
CA ALA A 436 14.43 27.61 12.12
C ALA A 436 13.92 28.65 11.10
N TRP A 437 13.56 28.22 9.90
CA TRP A 437 12.96 29.09 8.89
C TRP A 437 11.69 29.77 9.40
N SER A 438 10.75 28.98 9.95
CA SER A 438 9.48 29.50 10.46
C SER A 438 9.67 30.50 11.60
N LYS A 439 10.65 30.27 12.48
CA LYS A 439 10.99 31.20 13.60
C LYS A 439 11.63 32.48 13.12
N LEU A 440 12.55 32.41 12.15
CA LEU A 440 13.26 33.55 11.61
C LEU A 440 12.40 34.36 10.62
N ASN A 441 11.41 33.73 9.99
CA ASN A 441 10.56 34.34 8.95
C ASN A 441 9.07 34.04 9.18
N PRO A 442 8.43 34.49 10.27
CA PRO A 442 7.12 34.05 10.72
C PRO A 442 5.97 34.30 9.73
N ASN A 443 6.14 35.20 8.76
CA ASN A 443 5.09 35.54 7.78
C ASN A 443 5.51 35.29 6.33
N ARG A 444 6.57 34.49 6.12
CA ARG A 444 7.12 34.25 4.79
C ARG A 444 7.27 32.74 4.54
N PRO A 445 6.61 32.20 3.53
CA PRO A 445 6.83 30.79 3.15
C PRO A 445 8.28 30.58 2.72
N CYS A 446 8.80 29.36 2.95
CA CYS A 446 10.14 28.99 2.51
C CYS A 446 10.19 28.96 0.97
N PRO A 447 11.10 29.70 0.30
CA PRO A 447 11.16 29.76 -1.15
C PRO A 447 11.83 28.54 -1.79
N PHE A 448 12.29 27.59 -0.98
CA PHE A 448 12.86 26.32 -1.41
C PHE A 448 12.31 25.17 -0.55
N GLY A 449 12.28 23.97 -1.10
CA GLY A 449 11.95 22.77 -0.33
C GLY A 449 13.12 22.38 0.59
N ILE A 450 12.82 21.92 1.79
CA ILE A 450 13.80 21.27 2.67
C ILE A 450 13.44 19.80 2.72
N GLN A 451 14.39 18.92 2.37
CA GLN A 451 14.16 17.50 2.25
C GLN A 451 15.35 16.71 2.77
N ASN A 452 15.11 15.70 3.58
CA ASN A 452 16.18 14.81 4.00
C ASN A 452 16.58 13.82 2.90
N ALA A 453 17.83 13.39 2.88
CA ALA A 453 18.38 12.39 1.98
C ALA A 453 18.51 11.01 2.63
N PHE A 454 17.87 10.79 3.77
CA PHE A 454 17.83 9.56 4.58
C PHE A 454 19.11 9.27 5.36
N ASP A 455 20.29 9.41 4.76
CA ASP A 455 21.58 9.33 5.43
C ASP A 455 22.69 10.09 4.69
N ARG A 456 23.82 10.30 5.37
CA ARG A 456 25.00 11.00 4.87
C ARG A 456 25.59 10.37 3.61
N ASN A 457 25.70 9.05 3.58
CA ASN A 457 26.29 8.34 2.43
C ASN A 457 25.42 8.52 1.20
N PHE A 458 24.11 8.43 1.38
CA PHE A 458 23.17 8.63 0.28
C PHE A 458 23.20 10.08 -0.22
N LEU A 459 23.26 11.06 0.66
CA LEU A 459 23.41 12.48 0.29
C LEU A 459 24.68 12.69 -0.58
N ARG A 460 25.81 12.14 -0.17
CA ARG A 460 27.05 12.18 -0.95
C ARG A 460 26.91 11.51 -2.32
N VAL A 461 26.32 10.30 -2.35
CA VAL A 461 26.09 9.56 -3.61
C VAL A 461 25.18 10.32 -4.54
N LEU A 462 24.10 10.92 -4.02
CA LEU A 462 23.13 11.70 -4.78
C LEU A 462 23.81 12.86 -5.51
N PHE A 463 24.67 13.62 -4.82
CA PHE A 463 25.38 14.79 -5.37
C PHE A 463 26.67 14.47 -6.14
N SER A 464 27.15 13.21 -6.10
CA SER A 464 28.29 12.75 -6.91
C SER A 464 27.89 12.18 -8.27
N ARG A 465 26.59 11.98 -8.54
CA ARG A 465 26.06 11.37 -9.77
C ARG A 465 25.53 12.39 -10.76
N ASP A 466 25.57 12.00 -12.04
CA ASP A 466 25.00 12.81 -13.13
C ASP A 466 23.47 12.74 -13.21
N ASP A 467 22.81 11.85 -12.45
CA ASP A 467 21.37 11.59 -12.55
C ASP A 467 20.52 12.84 -12.23
N LEU A 468 20.91 13.60 -11.20
CA LEU A 468 20.21 14.85 -10.85
C LEU A 468 20.31 15.89 -11.95
N LYS A 469 21.49 16.03 -12.53
CA LYS A 469 21.77 16.97 -13.64
C LYS A 469 20.97 16.63 -14.89
N VAL A 470 20.93 15.34 -15.25
CA VAL A 470 20.22 14.88 -16.45
C VAL A 470 18.72 15.04 -16.33
N ASN A 471 18.18 14.70 -15.16
CA ASN A 471 16.73 14.69 -14.94
C ASN A 471 16.16 16.06 -14.54
N PHE A 472 16.97 16.95 -13.96
CA PHE A 472 16.54 18.26 -13.44
C PHE A 472 17.58 19.36 -13.73
N PRO A 473 17.89 19.66 -15.00
CA PRO A 473 19.01 20.52 -15.39
C PRO A 473 18.91 21.98 -14.90
N GLU A 474 17.69 22.50 -14.83
CA GLU A 474 17.42 23.91 -14.44
C GLU A 474 17.23 24.10 -12.92
N ARG A 475 17.21 23.01 -12.15
CA ARG A 475 16.85 23.06 -10.74
C ARG A 475 18.06 23.26 -9.84
N LYS A 476 18.01 24.29 -8.98
CA LYS A 476 19.07 24.52 -8.01
C LYS A 476 18.90 23.61 -6.82
N MET A 477 19.96 22.86 -6.51
CA MET A 477 19.97 21.85 -5.46
C MET A 477 21.16 22.06 -4.51
N PHE A 478 20.89 21.95 -3.22
CA PHE A 478 21.86 22.20 -2.17
C PHE A 478 21.97 20.96 -1.29
N ALA A 479 23.20 20.51 -1.01
CA ALA A 479 23.48 19.45 -0.03
C ALA A 479 24.07 20.10 1.24
N LEU A 480 23.40 19.94 2.38
CA LEU A 480 23.91 20.38 3.67
C LEU A 480 24.43 19.19 4.46
N PHE A 481 25.68 19.28 4.86
CA PHE A 481 26.36 18.28 5.69
C PHE A 481 26.64 18.82 7.10
N ASP A 482 26.63 17.94 8.08
CA ASP A 482 27.15 18.22 9.40
C ASP A 482 28.65 18.54 9.32
N PHE A 483 29.18 19.31 10.27
CA PHE A 483 30.61 19.62 10.29
C PHE A 483 31.35 18.68 11.26
N ASP A 484 31.18 17.39 11.02
CA ASP A 484 31.82 16.30 11.75
C ASP A 484 32.59 15.39 10.78
N ASP A 485 32.46 14.07 10.88
CA ASP A 485 33.02 13.11 9.92
C ASP A 485 32.53 13.33 8.49
N ALA A 486 31.34 13.96 8.32
CA ALA A 486 30.77 14.35 7.03
C ALA A 486 31.61 15.41 6.30
N TYR A 487 32.52 16.11 7.00
CA TYR A 487 33.49 16.98 6.36
C TYR A 487 34.30 16.28 5.26
N ASN A 488 34.65 14.99 5.45
CA ASN A 488 35.40 14.23 4.46
C ASN A 488 34.53 13.92 3.22
N ASP A 489 33.25 13.65 3.41
CA ASP A 489 32.30 13.43 2.33
C ASP A 489 32.07 14.71 1.54
N TRP A 490 31.84 15.84 2.25
CA TRP A 490 31.75 17.15 1.63
C TRP A 490 33.03 17.48 0.86
N LYS A 491 34.21 17.28 1.44
CA LYS A 491 35.51 17.54 0.80
C LYS A 491 35.72 16.70 -0.45
N GLY A 492 35.25 15.48 -0.46
CA GLY A 492 35.33 14.53 -1.59
C GLY A 492 34.48 14.96 -2.82
N LEU A 493 33.43 15.75 -2.63
CA LEU A 493 32.67 16.31 -3.74
C LEU A 493 33.52 17.37 -4.46
N LYS A 494 33.72 17.22 -5.78
CA LYS A 494 34.50 18.14 -6.60
C LYS A 494 33.72 19.42 -6.90
N GLY A 495 34.35 20.58 -6.70
CA GLY A 495 33.71 21.87 -6.97
C GLY A 495 34.62 23.06 -6.64
N GLN A 496 34.13 24.26 -6.92
CA GLN A 496 34.79 25.54 -6.63
C GLN A 496 34.29 26.11 -5.31
N GLY A 497 35.18 26.50 -4.39
CA GLY A 497 34.85 27.19 -3.15
C GLY A 497 34.15 28.53 -3.41
N LEU A 498 33.10 28.79 -2.65
CA LEU A 498 32.33 30.04 -2.67
C LEU A 498 32.42 30.79 -1.33
N ILE A 499 32.37 30.03 -0.23
CA ILE A 499 32.53 30.53 1.14
C ILE A 499 33.63 29.70 1.80
N ASP A 500 34.72 30.36 2.22
CA ASP A 500 35.85 29.73 2.89
C ASP A 500 35.89 30.05 4.40
N ASN A 501 34.98 30.89 4.88
CA ASN A 501 34.89 31.26 6.29
C ASN A 501 33.94 30.30 7.02
N PRO A 502 34.43 29.45 7.97
CA PRO A 502 33.63 28.47 8.66
C PRO A 502 32.50 29.03 9.52
N TYR A 503 32.60 30.26 9.95
CA TYR A 503 31.55 30.94 10.74
C TYR A 503 30.29 31.27 9.93
N TYR A 504 30.36 31.28 8.61
CA TYR A 504 29.22 31.46 7.71
C TYR A 504 28.75 30.16 7.06
N GLY A 505 29.38 29.03 7.43
CA GLY A 505 29.21 27.77 6.75
C GLY A 505 30.08 27.70 5.50
N LEU A 506 30.91 26.64 5.37
CA LEU A 506 31.69 26.45 4.17
C LEU A 506 30.76 26.09 3.01
N ALA A 507 30.97 26.69 1.84
CA ALA A 507 30.13 26.44 0.68
C ALA A 507 30.96 26.32 -0.58
N LYS A 508 30.55 25.41 -1.48
CA LYS A 508 31.15 25.27 -2.82
C LYS A 508 30.08 25.03 -3.87
N LYS A 509 30.32 25.53 -5.07
CA LYS A 509 29.60 25.18 -6.29
C LYS A 509 30.23 23.91 -6.83
N LEU A 510 29.42 22.87 -7.03
CA LEU A 510 29.89 21.62 -7.61
C LEU A 510 30.17 21.81 -9.12
N ASN A 511 30.78 20.81 -9.77
CA ASN A 511 31.10 20.89 -11.20
C ASN A 511 29.85 20.93 -12.11
N TYR A 512 28.68 21.14 -11.53
CA TYR A 512 27.39 21.27 -12.20
C TYR A 512 26.83 22.67 -11.96
N GLU A 513 26.17 23.25 -12.96
CA GLU A 513 25.80 24.67 -12.94
C GLU A 513 24.90 25.09 -11.77
N HIS A 514 24.04 24.18 -11.30
CA HIS A 514 22.99 24.50 -10.33
C HIS A 514 23.08 23.68 -9.03
N HIS A 515 24.23 23.04 -8.75
CA HIS A 515 24.40 22.22 -7.55
C HIS A 515 25.45 22.80 -6.60
N TYR A 516 25.11 22.79 -5.30
CA TYR A 516 25.93 23.37 -4.24
C TYR A 516 26.09 22.36 -3.08
N ALA A 517 27.21 22.42 -2.40
CA ALA A 517 27.46 21.64 -1.20
C ALA A 517 27.90 22.56 -0.04
N LEU A 518 27.24 22.44 1.09
CA LEU A 518 27.37 23.30 2.25
C LEU A 518 27.73 22.47 3.48
N LEU A 519 28.42 23.11 4.45
CA LEU A 519 28.62 22.63 5.81
C LEU A 519 27.95 23.57 6.80
N LEU A 520 27.57 23.04 7.96
CA LEU A 520 27.00 23.85 9.05
C LEU A 520 27.92 25.00 9.46
N PRO A 521 27.38 26.17 9.78
CA PRO A 521 28.17 27.29 10.31
C PRO A 521 28.68 26.99 11.72
N VAL A 522 29.93 27.39 12.00
CA VAL A 522 30.57 27.17 13.31
C VAL A 522 30.16 28.27 14.29
N PRO A 523 29.66 27.97 15.50
CA PRO A 523 29.33 28.98 16.51
C PRO A 523 30.60 29.72 16.98
N LYS A 524 30.51 31.07 17.11
CA LYS A 524 31.67 31.90 17.52
C LYS A 524 31.95 31.86 19.00
N ASP A 525 30.89 31.87 19.83
CA ASP A 525 30.96 32.22 21.25
C ASP A 525 30.66 31.05 22.18
N THR A 526 30.86 29.83 21.71
CA THR A 526 30.60 28.61 22.48
C THR A 526 31.85 27.72 22.50
N GLY A 527 32.01 26.87 23.53
CA GLY A 527 33.08 25.87 23.59
C GLY A 527 33.07 24.87 22.43
N ILE A 528 32.05 24.91 21.55
CA ILE A 528 31.93 24.09 20.36
C ILE A 528 32.97 24.44 19.28
N ARG A 529 33.34 25.73 19.15
CA ARG A 529 34.29 26.19 18.12
C ARG A 529 35.58 25.34 18.11
N ASP A 530 36.19 25.14 19.28
CA ASP A 530 37.50 24.51 19.39
C ASP A 530 37.50 22.99 19.07
N GLN A 531 36.34 22.35 19.09
CA GLN A 531 36.19 20.97 18.64
C GLN A 531 35.91 20.82 17.13
N VAL A 532 35.72 21.96 16.39
CA VAL A 532 35.43 21.95 14.96
C VAL A 532 36.58 22.47 14.12
N ILE A 533 37.21 23.58 14.56
CA ILE A 533 38.26 24.28 13.83
C ILE A 533 39.44 24.63 14.78
N ASP A 534 40.63 24.72 14.20
CA ASP A 534 41.85 25.16 14.90
C ASP A 534 41.94 26.69 15.05
N GLU A 535 43.05 27.16 15.63
CA GLU A 535 43.32 28.59 15.83
C GLU A 535 43.40 29.39 14.52
N TYR A 536 43.68 28.74 13.40
CA TYR A 536 43.74 29.31 12.05
C TYR A 536 42.39 29.23 11.31
N ASN A 537 41.34 28.80 11.98
CA ASN A 537 40.00 28.56 11.42
C ASN A 537 39.97 27.42 10.36
N VAL A 538 40.88 26.49 10.46
CA VAL A 538 40.93 25.31 9.58
C VAL A 538 40.30 24.11 10.29
N ALA A 539 39.49 23.34 9.58
CA ALA A 539 38.87 22.13 10.10
C ALA A 539 39.90 21.13 10.60
N TRP A 540 39.66 20.51 11.73
CA TRP A 540 40.56 19.48 12.29
C TRP A 540 40.76 18.29 11.36
N GLY A 541 39.76 17.95 10.52
CA GLY A 541 39.86 16.99 9.40
C GLY A 541 40.58 15.69 9.77
N ALA A 542 41.66 15.35 9.05
CA ALA A 542 42.42 14.12 9.22
C ALA A 542 43.20 13.97 10.55
N ARG A 543 43.15 14.95 11.43
CA ARG A 543 43.94 14.95 12.68
C ARG A 543 43.13 14.63 13.95
N GLY A 544 41.92 14.14 13.84
CA GLY A 544 41.07 13.80 14.98
C GLY A 544 39.58 14.04 14.77
N GLY A 545 39.24 14.59 13.61
CA GLY A 545 37.87 14.89 13.23
C GLY A 545 37.32 16.20 13.84
N SER A 546 36.49 16.89 13.09
CA SER A 546 35.66 17.95 13.62
C SER A 546 34.39 17.32 14.23
N HIS A 547 33.79 17.97 15.23
CA HIS A 547 32.62 17.44 15.94
C HIS A 547 31.53 18.49 16.06
N LEU A 548 30.72 18.66 15.01
CA LEU A 548 29.58 19.55 15.01
C LEU A 548 28.40 18.93 14.26
N SER A 549 27.42 18.43 14.98
CA SER A 549 26.10 18.11 14.44
C SER A 549 25.14 19.28 14.61
N ILE A 550 24.03 19.28 13.89
CA ILE A 550 23.03 20.37 13.90
C ILE A 550 22.47 20.63 15.30
N GLU A 551 22.32 19.61 16.14
CA GLU A 551 21.83 19.76 17.51
C GLU A 551 22.79 20.58 18.38
N LEU A 552 24.11 20.49 18.12
CA LEU A 552 25.11 21.23 18.87
C LEU A 552 25.08 22.73 18.63
N LEU A 553 24.40 23.21 17.57
CA LEU A 553 24.16 24.62 17.34
C LEU A 553 23.27 25.27 18.42
N PHE A 554 22.54 24.48 19.19
CA PHE A 554 21.68 24.90 20.28
C PHE A 554 22.36 24.80 21.66
N TYR A 555 23.63 24.35 21.72
CA TYR A 555 24.34 24.24 22.98
C TYR A 555 24.54 25.64 23.61
N LYS A 556 24.09 25.76 24.85
CA LYS A 556 24.37 26.89 25.73
C LYS A 556 24.75 26.35 27.10
N GLU A 557 25.82 26.84 27.68
CA GLU A 557 26.28 26.44 28.99
C GLU A 557 25.17 26.64 30.04
N ASN A 558 24.87 25.64 30.86
CA ASN A 558 23.82 25.64 31.89
C ASN A 558 22.35 25.67 31.36
N VAL A 559 22.14 25.52 30.06
CA VAL A 559 20.82 25.38 29.47
C VAL A 559 20.76 24.06 28.70
N LEU A 560 19.71 23.28 28.89
CA LEU A 560 19.52 22.00 28.24
C LEU A 560 20.54 20.90 28.63
N GLU A 561 21.08 20.91 29.86
CA GLU A 561 22.12 20.02 30.36
C GLU A 561 21.80 18.53 30.14
N LYS A 562 20.54 18.12 30.17
CA LYS A 562 20.18 16.71 29.93
C LYS A 562 20.39 16.24 28.48
N TRP A 563 20.60 17.17 27.53
CA TRP A 563 20.74 16.87 26.10
C TRP A 563 22.18 16.86 25.62
N PHE A 564 23.12 17.37 26.45
CA PHE A 564 24.51 17.50 26.09
C PHE A 564 25.40 16.97 27.20
N SER A 565 26.48 16.28 26.83
CA SER A 565 27.50 15.83 27.76
C SER A 565 28.86 16.37 27.36
N LYS A 566 29.71 16.57 28.36
CA LYS A 566 31.10 17.03 28.18
C LYS A 566 32.06 15.87 28.48
N ARG A 567 32.76 15.40 27.46
CA ARG A 567 33.71 14.28 27.57
C ARG A 567 35.14 14.81 27.47
N SER A 568 36.00 14.48 28.47
CA SER A 568 37.42 14.81 28.45
C SER A 568 38.17 13.99 27.41
N VAL A 569 39.14 14.61 26.71
CA VAL A 569 39.93 13.95 25.65
C VAL A 569 41.39 13.75 26.13
N LEU A 570 42.01 12.67 25.67
CA LEU A 570 43.43 12.40 25.89
C LEU A 570 44.25 13.51 25.22
N GLY A 571 45.07 14.23 26.01
CA GLY A 571 45.86 15.36 25.55
C GLY A 571 45.41 16.72 26.07
N GLY A 572 44.34 16.76 26.85
CA GLY A 572 43.76 17.98 27.42
C GLY A 572 42.66 18.57 26.56
N GLY A 573 41.62 19.12 27.20
CA GLY A 573 40.41 19.62 26.56
C GLY A 573 39.21 18.72 26.76
N SER A 574 38.08 19.14 26.18
CA SER A 574 36.81 18.38 26.24
C SER A 574 36.03 18.53 24.97
N ILE A 575 35.30 17.50 24.60
CA ILE A 575 34.34 17.50 23.49
C ILE A 575 32.94 17.51 24.07
N ILE A 576 32.09 18.37 23.53
CA ILE A 576 30.67 18.44 23.83
C ILE A 576 29.94 17.57 22.81
N GLU A 577 29.17 16.62 23.31
CA GLU A 577 28.42 15.66 22.50
C GLU A 577 26.92 15.75 22.81
N PHE A 578 26.08 15.56 21.80
CA PHE A 578 24.66 15.39 22.00
C PHE A 578 24.36 13.97 22.48
N VAL A 579 23.60 13.82 23.57
CA VAL A 579 23.38 12.50 24.23
C VAL A 579 21.90 12.12 24.33
N GLY A 580 20.98 12.96 23.87
CA GLY A 580 19.56 12.72 23.93
C GLY A 580 18.99 12.00 22.70
N ASP A 581 17.68 11.74 22.73
CA ASP A 581 16.96 11.32 21.54
C ASP A 581 16.81 12.51 20.58
N LYS A 582 17.39 12.38 19.38
CA LYS A 582 17.42 13.43 18.36
C LYS A 582 16.00 13.80 17.89
N ALA A 583 15.12 12.80 17.76
CA ALA A 583 13.76 13.03 17.30
C ALA A 583 12.91 13.75 18.36
N GLU A 584 13.08 13.38 19.63
CA GLU A 584 12.43 14.09 20.74
C GLU A 584 12.93 15.54 20.84
N PHE A 585 14.24 15.76 20.72
CA PHE A 585 14.84 17.08 20.76
C PHE A 585 14.31 17.97 19.63
N ALA A 586 14.36 17.49 18.40
CA ALA A 586 13.91 18.25 17.23
C ALA A 586 12.40 18.57 17.26
N LYS A 587 11.56 17.63 17.70
CA LYS A 587 10.10 17.79 17.68
C LYS A 587 9.54 18.52 18.90
N LYS A 588 10.12 18.34 20.09
CA LYS A 588 9.55 18.86 21.35
C LYS A 588 10.33 20.04 21.92
N ILE A 589 11.67 20.04 21.81
CA ILE A 589 12.51 21.05 22.44
C ILE A 589 12.79 22.22 21.50
N VAL A 590 13.27 21.94 20.29
CA VAL A 590 13.62 22.97 19.31
C VAL A 590 12.48 23.98 19.08
N PRO A 591 11.19 23.58 18.89
CA PRO A 591 10.11 24.55 18.70
C PRO A 591 9.86 25.48 19.91
N THR A 592 10.30 25.11 21.12
CA THR A 592 10.12 25.95 22.32
C THR A 592 11.22 27.00 22.50
N LEU A 593 12.31 26.90 21.74
CA LEU A 593 13.44 27.80 21.86
C LEU A 593 13.11 29.19 21.30
N SER A 594 13.78 30.21 21.85
CA SER A 594 13.64 31.59 21.41
C SER A 594 14.22 31.83 20.02
N VAL A 595 13.78 32.88 19.34
CA VAL A 595 14.21 33.24 17.97
C VAL A 595 15.74 33.41 17.87
N GLU A 596 16.35 33.97 18.91
CA GLU A 596 17.81 34.21 18.98
C GLU A 596 18.61 32.90 18.87
N SER A 597 18.04 31.78 19.27
CA SER A 597 18.70 30.45 19.15
C SER A 597 18.85 30.00 17.71
N PHE A 598 18.11 30.59 16.80
CA PHE A 598 18.10 30.22 15.38
C PHE A 598 18.91 31.18 14.49
N GLU A 599 19.42 32.31 15.04
CA GLU A 599 20.17 33.30 14.26
C GLU A 599 21.38 32.73 13.51
N ILE A 600 21.96 31.66 14.01
CA ILE A 600 23.10 31.00 13.36
C ILE A 600 22.73 30.42 11.98
N PHE A 601 21.47 30.06 11.76
CA PHE A 601 21.00 29.53 10.46
C PHE A 601 20.75 30.62 9.42
N ARG A 602 20.74 31.92 9.82
CA ARG A 602 20.45 33.03 8.91
C ARG A 602 21.43 33.07 7.75
N THR A 603 22.72 32.92 8.00
CA THR A 603 23.76 32.92 6.96
C THR A 603 23.59 31.81 5.95
N LEU A 604 23.16 30.63 6.42
CA LEU A 604 22.85 29.49 5.57
C LEU A 604 21.64 29.78 4.66
N PHE A 605 20.57 30.27 5.24
CA PHE A 605 19.36 30.61 4.50
C PHE A 605 19.56 31.74 3.49
N ASP A 606 20.26 32.80 3.90
CA ASP A 606 20.60 33.93 3.01
C ASP A 606 21.41 33.45 1.79
N PHE A 607 22.37 32.55 2.00
CA PHE A 607 23.12 31.95 0.89
C PHE A 607 22.24 31.15 -0.06
N VAL A 608 21.36 30.27 0.47
CA VAL A 608 20.46 29.46 -0.36
C VAL A 608 19.49 30.37 -1.14
N GLU A 609 18.92 31.38 -0.50
CA GLU A 609 18.02 32.36 -1.13
C GLU A 609 18.72 33.19 -2.21
N ASP A 610 19.94 33.67 -1.96
CA ASP A 610 20.73 34.43 -2.96
C ASP A 610 20.92 33.58 -4.22
N LYS A 611 21.31 32.30 -4.04
CA LYS A 611 21.49 31.39 -5.16
C LYS A 611 20.16 31.02 -5.85
N CYS A 612 19.06 30.92 -5.10
CA CYS A 612 17.74 30.71 -5.68
C CYS A 612 17.25 31.88 -6.54
N SER A 613 17.63 33.12 -6.18
CA SER A 613 17.18 34.36 -6.82
C SER A 613 18.05 34.78 -8.01
N CYS A 614 19.27 34.27 -8.14
CA CYS A 614 20.13 34.51 -9.31
C CYS A 614 19.68 33.66 -10.48
N ASP A 615 19.27 34.22 -11.61
CA ASP A 615 18.96 33.53 -12.86
C ASP A 615 20.18 32.83 -13.47
#